data_aadfa177a4330f3cb6cc458bd2206a73
#
_entry.id   aadfa177a4330f3cb6cc458bd2206a73
#
_cell.length_a   1.000
_cell.length_b   1.000
_cell.length_c   1.000
_cell.angle_alpha   90.00
_cell.angle_beta   90.00
_cell.angle_gamma   90.00
#
_symmetry.space_group_name_H-M   'P 1'
#
loop_
_entity.id
_entity.type
_entity.pdbx_description
1 polymer ?
#
loop_
_entity_poly.entity_id
_entity_poly.type
_entity_poly.pdbx_seq_one_letter_code
_entity_poly.pdbx_strand_id
1 'polypeptide(L)'
;INKKFTDKFKINVKVLSLGTGQALRTAKDGNVEVILVHHTPSELKFMKQGYGLERNEIMYNDYVLVGPKEDNEPCNSVEEKLKTIFDNKQLFISRGDDSGTHRKELEMWELTEIIIDRNQDWYLSVGQGMGNTLLITNEKNAYTLSDRSTWIAFNKKENLKIVCENFPPLFNQYGLILVNPKLNENLNIKDAKIYVDWFKTKEVKNLINSFESKGIQLFYYNFN
;
A
#
# COMPACT_ATOMS: atom_id res chain seq x y z
N ILE A 1 -7.24 8.73 14.23
CA ILE A 1 -8.43 7.85 14.22
C ILE A 1 -8.62 7.29 15.64
N ASN A 2 -7.77 6.39 16.15
CA ASN A 2 -7.98 5.64 17.39
C ASN A 2 -8.23 6.52 18.64
N LYS A 3 -7.49 7.63 18.79
CA LYS A 3 -7.74 8.57 19.90
C LYS A 3 -9.18 9.10 19.89
N LYS A 4 -9.70 9.52 18.73
CA LYS A 4 -11.08 10.00 18.63
C LYS A 4 -12.10 8.91 18.94
N PHE A 5 -11.84 7.68 18.54
CA PHE A 5 -12.67 6.53 18.90
C PHE A 5 -12.70 6.33 20.43
N THR A 6 -11.52 6.24 21.05
CA THR A 6 -11.42 6.07 22.52
C THR A 6 -12.10 7.21 23.28
N ASP A 7 -11.92 8.45 22.84
CA ASP A 7 -12.56 9.62 23.48
C ASP A 7 -14.09 9.56 23.41
N LYS A 8 -14.64 9.04 22.28
CA LYS A 8 -16.06 8.97 22.02
C LYS A 8 -16.75 7.79 22.71
N PHE A 9 -16.18 6.59 22.57
CA PHE A 9 -16.82 5.35 23.01
C PHE A 9 -16.30 4.83 24.35
N LYS A 10 -15.22 5.41 24.89
CA LYS A 10 -14.55 4.99 26.13
C LYS A 10 -14.01 3.54 26.05
N ILE A 11 -13.73 3.09 24.82
CA ILE A 11 -13.11 1.80 24.52
C ILE A 11 -11.66 2.04 24.13
N ASN A 12 -10.72 1.37 24.78
CA ASN A 12 -9.31 1.48 24.48
C ASN A 12 -8.93 0.61 23.26
N VAL A 13 -8.23 1.21 22.32
CA VAL A 13 -7.66 0.50 21.15
C VAL A 13 -6.17 0.30 21.35
N LYS A 14 -5.74 -0.96 21.48
CA LYS A 14 -4.32 -1.33 21.49
C LYS A 14 -3.90 -1.68 20.07
N VAL A 15 -2.87 -1.03 19.56
CA VAL A 15 -2.39 -1.23 18.18
C VAL A 15 -1.11 -2.06 18.19
N LEU A 16 -1.10 -3.13 17.41
CA LEU A 16 0.08 -3.90 17.07
C LEU A 16 0.50 -3.52 15.64
N SER A 17 1.63 -2.84 15.49
CA SER A 17 2.18 -2.50 14.17
C SER A 17 2.96 -3.69 13.61
N LEU A 18 2.34 -4.39 12.66
CA LEU A 18 2.85 -5.62 12.06
C LEU A 18 2.75 -5.53 10.53
N GLY A 19 3.63 -6.21 9.82
CA GLY A 19 3.43 -6.43 8.38
C GLY A 19 2.19 -7.31 8.12
N THR A 20 1.55 -7.16 6.94
CA THR A 20 0.28 -7.84 6.60
C THR A 20 0.32 -9.34 6.89
N GLY A 21 1.37 -10.04 6.49
CA GLY A 21 1.48 -11.49 6.73
C GLY A 21 1.51 -11.87 8.21
N GLN A 22 2.19 -11.09 9.05
CA GLN A 22 2.25 -11.31 10.49
C GLN A 22 0.92 -10.92 11.16
N ALA A 23 0.27 -9.83 10.73
CA ALA A 23 -1.04 -9.42 11.23
C ALA A 23 -2.09 -10.51 10.99
N LEU A 24 -2.12 -11.10 9.77
CA LEU A 24 -3.01 -12.21 9.43
C LEU A 24 -2.73 -13.47 10.27
N ARG A 25 -1.44 -13.79 10.56
CA ARG A 25 -1.11 -14.91 11.46
C ARG A 25 -1.59 -14.65 12.89
N THR A 26 -1.30 -13.47 13.43
CA THR A 26 -1.75 -13.07 14.78
C THR A 26 -3.27 -13.14 14.92
N ALA A 27 -4.01 -12.77 13.87
CA ALA A 27 -5.46 -12.88 13.84
C ALA A 27 -5.95 -14.33 13.76
N LYS A 28 -5.29 -15.19 12.99
CA LYS A 28 -5.58 -16.65 12.96
C LYS A 28 -5.44 -17.30 14.32
N ASP A 29 -4.45 -16.87 15.09
CA ASP A 29 -4.18 -17.36 16.44
C ASP A 29 -5.19 -16.80 17.48
N GLY A 30 -6.14 -15.96 17.05
CA GLY A 30 -7.16 -15.36 17.92
C GLY A 30 -6.59 -14.35 18.94
N ASN A 31 -5.51 -13.64 18.60
CA ASN A 31 -4.83 -12.71 19.49
C ASN A 31 -5.19 -11.24 19.23
N VAL A 32 -6.07 -10.97 18.27
CA VAL A 32 -6.59 -9.63 17.94
C VAL A 32 -8.04 -9.74 17.44
N GLU A 33 -8.83 -8.71 17.70
CA GLU A 33 -10.25 -8.65 17.31
C GLU A 33 -10.45 -8.10 15.90
N VAL A 34 -9.56 -7.20 15.49
CA VAL A 34 -9.66 -6.49 14.21
C VAL A 34 -8.28 -6.38 13.57
N ILE A 35 -8.21 -6.56 12.27
CA ILE A 35 -7.02 -6.25 11.48
C ILE A 35 -7.33 -5.21 10.41
N LEU A 36 -6.39 -4.27 10.22
CA LEU A 36 -6.37 -3.33 9.11
C LEU A 36 -5.11 -3.60 8.29
N VAL A 37 -5.28 -4.14 7.11
CA VAL A 37 -4.20 -4.66 6.25
C VAL A 37 -4.42 -4.22 4.81
N HIS A 38 -3.45 -4.45 3.92
CA HIS A 38 -3.49 -3.96 2.54
C HIS A 38 -2.90 -4.97 1.54
N HIS A 39 -3.40 -6.22 1.57
CA HIS A 39 -3.08 -7.22 0.56
C HIS A 39 -4.32 -8.07 0.27
N THR A 40 -5.16 -7.58 -0.62
CA THR A 40 -6.47 -8.14 -0.94
C THR A 40 -6.48 -9.66 -1.18
N PRO A 41 -5.52 -10.27 -1.94
CA PRO A 41 -5.53 -11.72 -2.14
C PRO A 41 -5.39 -12.51 -0.82
N SER A 42 -4.51 -12.08 0.09
CA SER A 42 -4.34 -12.71 1.40
C SER A 42 -5.54 -12.50 2.31
N GLU A 43 -6.18 -11.33 2.25
CA GLU A 43 -7.39 -10.99 3.01
C GLU A 43 -8.56 -11.89 2.56
N LEU A 44 -8.78 -12.04 1.26
CA LEU A 44 -9.82 -12.90 0.72
C LEU A 44 -9.59 -14.39 1.06
N LYS A 45 -8.32 -14.83 1.03
CA LYS A 45 -7.96 -16.18 1.49
C LYS A 45 -8.28 -16.38 2.97
N PHE A 46 -7.96 -15.38 3.80
CA PHE A 46 -8.27 -15.38 5.25
C PHE A 46 -9.79 -15.50 5.48
N MET A 47 -10.59 -14.71 4.75
CA MET A 47 -12.05 -14.78 4.81
C MET A 47 -12.58 -16.16 4.37
N LYS A 48 -12.11 -16.68 3.23
CA LYS A 48 -12.51 -18.00 2.70
C LYS A 48 -12.20 -19.14 3.66
N GLN A 49 -11.15 -19.02 4.47
CA GLN A 49 -10.77 -19.98 5.49
C GLN A 49 -11.61 -19.86 6.78
N GLY A 50 -12.54 -18.92 6.86
CA GLY A 50 -13.44 -18.74 8.01
C GLY A 50 -12.82 -18.00 9.21
N TYR A 51 -11.65 -17.38 9.04
CA TYR A 51 -10.96 -16.65 10.11
C TYR A 51 -11.53 -15.25 10.34
N GLY A 52 -12.21 -14.67 9.36
CA GLY A 52 -12.90 -13.38 9.47
C GLY A 52 -14.41 -13.52 9.40
N LEU A 53 -15.13 -12.62 10.09
CA LEU A 53 -16.58 -12.50 9.99
C LEU A 53 -17.01 -11.57 8.88
N GLU A 54 -16.32 -10.45 8.76
CA GLU A 54 -16.64 -9.40 7.80
C GLU A 54 -15.36 -8.72 7.34
N ARG A 55 -15.28 -8.36 6.05
CA ARG A 55 -14.20 -7.58 5.44
C ARG A 55 -14.81 -6.37 4.76
N ASN A 56 -14.29 -5.20 5.09
CA ASN A 56 -14.70 -3.93 4.48
C ASN A 56 -13.51 -3.27 3.81
N GLU A 57 -13.69 -2.80 2.59
CA GLU A 57 -12.75 -1.86 1.97
C GLU A 57 -13.00 -0.48 2.57
N ILE A 58 -11.99 0.09 3.18
CA ILE A 58 -12.16 1.32 3.96
C ILE A 58 -11.53 2.53 3.30
N MET A 59 -10.32 2.34 2.79
CA MET A 59 -9.54 3.41 2.17
C MET A 59 -8.48 2.81 1.27
N TYR A 60 -7.95 3.64 0.39
CA TYR A 60 -6.74 3.32 -0.35
C TYR A 60 -5.75 4.48 -0.30
N ASN A 61 -4.49 4.18 -0.46
CA ASN A 61 -3.45 5.09 -0.93
C ASN A 61 -2.89 4.56 -2.24
N ASP A 62 -1.86 5.18 -2.80
CA ASP A 62 -1.35 4.75 -4.08
C ASP A 62 0.17 4.73 -4.14
N TYR A 63 0.63 4.06 -5.17
CA TYR A 63 2.00 4.11 -5.66
C TYR A 63 2.07 5.03 -6.87
N VAL A 64 3.25 5.52 -7.16
CA VAL A 64 3.57 6.33 -8.32
C VAL A 64 4.77 5.75 -9.04
N LEU A 65 4.73 5.73 -10.38
CA LEU A 65 5.91 5.46 -11.16
C LEU A 65 6.66 6.78 -11.34
N VAL A 66 7.89 6.78 -10.89
CA VAL A 66 8.78 7.95 -10.95
C VAL A 66 9.82 7.69 -12.04
N GLY A 67 10.16 8.72 -12.79
CA GLY A 67 11.15 8.64 -13.86
C GLY A 67 11.78 10.01 -14.18
N PRO A 68 12.64 10.04 -15.20
CA PRO A 68 13.33 11.26 -15.63
C PRO A 68 12.39 12.42 -15.95
N LYS A 69 12.80 13.65 -15.63
CA LYS A 69 12.03 14.86 -15.99
C LYS A 69 11.86 15.02 -17.49
N GLU A 70 12.81 14.56 -18.26
CA GLU A 70 12.85 14.62 -19.72
C GLU A 70 11.90 13.59 -20.39
N ASP A 71 11.39 12.62 -19.63
CA ASP A 71 10.38 11.70 -20.14
C ASP A 71 9.08 12.45 -20.43
N ASN A 72 8.82 12.70 -21.70
CA ASN A 72 7.62 13.41 -22.18
C ASN A 72 6.57 12.47 -22.79
N GLU A 73 6.80 11.16 -22.72
CA GLU A 73 5.82 10.18 -23.19
C GLU A 73 4.64 10.11 -22.21
N PRO A 74 3.40 10.16 -22.73
CA PRO A 74 2.23 10.05 -21.88
C PRO A 74 2.15 8.67 -21.26
N CYS A 75 1.61 8.58 -20.06
CA CYS A 75 1.25 7.30 -19.45
C CYS A 75 -0.23 7.03 -19.75
N ASN A 76 -0.52 6.10 -20.66
CA ASN A 76 -1.88 5.64 -20.95
C ASN A 76 -2.28 4.50 -20.00
N SER A 77 -1.29 3.69 -19.61
CA SER A 77 -1.40 2.67 -18.56
C SER A 77 -0.03 2.39 -17.95
N VAL A 78 -0.02 1.84 -16.73
CA VAL A 78 1.23 1.41 -16.08
C VAL A 78 1.92 0.31 -16.89
N GLU A 79 1.12 -0.62 -17.41
CA GLU A 79 1.60 -1.75 -18.22
C GLU A 79 2.33 -1.26 -19.48
N GLU A 80 1.71 -0.38 -20.28
CA GLU A 80 2.33 0.18 -21.48
C GLU A 80 3.62 0.95 -21.14
N LYS A 81 3.60 1.75 -20.07
CA LYS A 81 4.78 2.51 -19.65
C LYS A 81 5.93 1.60 -19.25
N LEU A 82 5.66 0.52 -18.51
CA LEU A 82 6.68 -0.47 -18.13
C LEU A 82 7.20 -1.24 -19.34
N LYS A 83 6.33 -1.59 -20.31
CA LYS A 83 6.77 -2.18 -21.59
C LYS A 83 7.71 -1.25 -22.34
N THR A 84 7.39 0.04 -22.43
CA THR A 84 8.26 1.04 -23.06
C THR A 84 9.63 1.13 -22.38
N ILE A 85 9.68 1.13 -21.04
CA ILE A 85 10.92 1.11 -20.27
C ILE A 85 11.74 -0.15 -20.59
N PHE A 86 11.09 -1.30 -20.65
CA PHE A 86 11.75 -2.57 -20.99
C PHE A 86 12.29 -2.59 -22.41
N ASP A 87 11.49 -2.22 -23.40
CA ASP A 87 11.84 -2.28 -24.83
C ASP A 87 13.02 -1.36 -25.15
N ASN A 88 13.05 -0.19 -24.54
CA ASN A 88 14.12 0.80 -24.70
C ASN A 88 15.32 0.57 -23.77
N LYS A 89 15.29 -0.49 -22.92
CA LYS A 89 16.33 -0.80 -21.92
C LYS A 89 16.67 0.40 -21.03
N GLN A 90 15.65 1.21 -20.73
CA GLN A 90 15.79 2.34 -19.81
C GLN A 90 16.03 1.84 -18.39
N LEU A 91 16.97 2.47 -17.68
CA LEU A 91 17.38 2.01 -16.37
C LEU A 91 16.23 2.08 -15.36
N PHE A 92 15.91 0.95 -14.74
CA PHE A 92 14.92 0.81 -13.68
C PHE A 92 15.61 0.42 -12.37
N ILE A 93 15.34 1.17 -11.32
CA ILE A 93 15.87 0.90 -9.97
C ILE A 93 14.78 0.21 -9.15
N SER A 94 15.00 -1.05 -8.88
CA SER A 94 14.15 -1.84 -7.99
C SER A 94 14.58 -1.65 -6.54
N ARG A 95 13.62 -1.51 -5.65
CA ARG A 95 13.88 -1.51 -4.23
C ARG A 95 14.53 -2.81 -3.73
N GLY A 96 14.11 -3.96 -4.22
CA GLY A 96 14.78 -5.24 -4.07
C GLY A 96 14.89 -5.81 -2.65
N ASP A 97 14.08 -5.34 -1.68
CA ASP A 97 14.18 -5.63 -0.25
C ASP A 97 13.02 -6.45 0.33
N ASP A 98 12.20 -7.07 -0.53
CA ASP A 98 10.98 -7.82 -0.18
C ASP A 98 9.92 -7.02 0.61
N SER A 99 10.00 -5.69 0.57
CA SER A 99 8.98 -4.79 1.14
C SER A 99 7.68 -4.79 0.35
N GLY A 100 6.64 -4.14 0.91
CA GLY A 100 5.36 -3.95 0.21
C GLY A 100 5.51 -3.22 -1.13
N THR A 101 6.39 -2.21 -1.22
CA THR A 101 6.68 -1.49 -2.46
C THR A 101 7.38 -2.39 -3.49
N HIS A 102 8.36 -3.21 -3.05
CA HIS A 102 9.03 -4.16 -3.94
C HIS A 102 8.06 -5.23 -4.47
N ARG A 103 7.21 -5.77 -3.61
CA ARG A 103 6.17 -6.73 -4.06
C ARG A 103 5.20 -6.09 -5.05
N LYS A 104 4.79 -4.85 -4.80
CA LYS A 104 3.94 -4.09 -5.70
C LYS A 104 4.60 -3.83 -7.05
N GLU A 105 5.89 -3.51 -7.05
CA GLU A 105 6.68 -3.39 -8.28
C GLU A 105 6.66 -4.68 -9.09
N LEU A 106 6.90 -5.84 -8.44
CA LEU A 106 6.87 -7.14 -9.12
C LEU A 106 5.49 -7.47 -9.67
N GLU A 107 4.40 -7.15 -8.94
CA GLU A 107 3.03 -7.25 -9.45
C GLU A 107 2.83 -6.40 -10.72
N MET A 108 3.40 -5.19 -10.77
CA MET A 108 3.29 -4.33 -11.96
C MET A 108 4.04 -4.92 -13.15
N TRP A 109 5.23 -5.48 -12.93
CA TRP A 109 5.96 -6.19 -13.99
C TRP A 109 5.23 -7.45 -14.45
N GLU A 110 4.60 -8.19 -13.55
CA GLU A 110 3.80 -9.38 -13.90
C GLU A 110 2.63 -9.05 -14.84
N LEU A 111 2.00 -7.87 -14.69
CA LEU A 111 0.95 -7.39 -15.62
C LEU A 111 1.47 -7.24 -17.07
N THR A 112 2.75 -6.99 -17.26
CA THR A 112 3.36 -6.85 -18.60
C THR A 112 3.66 -8.17 -19.28
N GLU A 113 3.55 -9.29 -18.56
CA GLU A 113 4.02 -10.63 -18.98
C GLU A 113 5.54 -10.70 -19.19
N ILE A 114 6.29 -9.67 -18.80
CA ILE A 114 7.76 -9.64 -18.89
C ILE A 114 8.35 -10.32 -17.65
N ILE A 115 9.19 -11.33 -17.88
CA ILE A 115 9.94 -11.98 -16.81
C ILE A 115 11.19 -11.12 -16.53
N ILE A 116 11.24 -10.57 -15.33
CA ILE A 116 12.39 -9.78 -14.87
C ILE A 116 13.56 -10.72 -14.54
N ASP A 117 14.63 -10.64 -15.32
CA ASP A 117 15.92 -11.21 -14.97
C ASP A 117 16.75 -10.17 -14.23
N ARG A 118 17.11 -10.46 -12.98
CA ARG A 118 17.86 -9.56 -12.09
C ARG A 118 19.32 -9.35 -12.52
N ASN A 119 19.81 -10.10 -13.51
CA ASN A 119 21.17 -9.98 -14.03
C ASN A 119 21.28 -9.04 -15.25
N GLN A 120 20.21 -8.31 -15.57
CA GLN A 120 20.21 -7.38 -16.71
C GLN A 120 20.66 -5.99 -16.31
N ASP A 121 21.47 -5.34 -17.14
CA ASP A 121 22.06 -4.03 -16.87
C ASP A 121 21.03 -2.89 -16.71
N TRP A 122 19.82 -3.04 -17.30
CA TRP A 122 18.76 -2.06 -17.22
C TRP A 122 17.89 -2.18 -15.96
N TYR A 123 17.99 -3.29 -15.19
CA TYR A 123 17.21 -3.52 -13.98
C TYR A 123 18.14 -3.72 -12.77
N LEU A 124 18.26 -2.69 -11.94
CA LEU A 124 19.16 -2.67 -10.82
C LEU A 124 18.42 -2.84 -9.49
N SER A 125 18.56 -3.97 -8.85
CA SER A 125 18.04 -4.24 -7.50
C SER A 125 19.01 -3.72 -6.45
N VAL A 126 18.59 -2.72 -5.63
CA VAL A 126 19.52 -2.02 -4.71
C VAL A 126 19.44 -2.52 -3.28
N GLY A 127 18.42 -3.26 -2.87
CA GLY A 127 18.29 -3.79 -1.51
C GLY A 127 18.18 -2.69 -0.44
N GLN A 128 17.60 -1.52 -0.79
CA GLN A 128 17.61 -0.34 0.08
C GLN A 128 16.17 0.11 0.43
N GLY A 129 16.02 0.90 1.50
CA GLY A 129 14.76 1.57 1.82
C GLY A 129 14.39 2.61 0.74
N MET A 130 13.08 2.95 0.63
CA MET A 130 12.55 3.76 -0.47
C MET A 130 13.24 5.12 -0.64
N GLY A 131 13.62 5.80 0.45
CA GLY A 131 14.35 7.08 0.38
C GLY A 131 15.70 6.96 -0.33
N ASN A 132 16.49 5.91 -0.03
CA ASN A 132 17.77 5.64 -0.69
C ASN A 132 17.55 5.18 -2.14
N THR A 133 16.52 4.38 -2.40
CA THR A 133 16.14 3.99 -3.77
C THR A 133 15.84 5.21 -4.63
N LEU A 134 15.04 6.17 -4.14
CA LEU A 134 14.76 7.44 -4.83
C LEU A 134 16.03 8.28 -5.06
N LEU A 135 16.96 8.30 -4.09
CA LEU A 135 18.22 9.01 -4.24
C LEU A 135 19.06 8.42 -5.40
N ILE A 136 19.23 7.10 -5.42
CA ILE A 136 19.94 6.39 -6.50
C ILE A 136 19.24 6.61 -7.84
N THR A 137 17.91 6.56 -7.86
CA THR A 137 17.11 6.82 -9.06
C THR A 137 17.35 8.22 -9.61
N ASN A 138 17.39 9.24 -8.72
CA ASN A 138 17.66 10.63 -9.10
C ASN A 138 19.08 10.82 -9.65
N GLU A 139 20.09 10.20 -9.02
CA GLU A 139 21.48 10.29 -9.45
C GLU A 139 21.71 9.60 -10.81
N LYS A 140 20.97 8.52 -11.08
CA LYS A 140 21.09 7.75 -12.31
C LYS A 140 20.13 8.19 -13.42
N ASN A 141 19.27 9.17 -13.17
CA ASN A 141 18.21 9.60 -14.09
C ASN A 141 17.37 8.42 -14.58
N ALA A 142 16.90 7.58 -13.65
CA ALA A 142 16.29 6.29 -13.89
C ALA A 142 14.80 6.27 -13.51
N TYR A 143 14.16 5.10 -13.67
CA TYR A 143 12.78 4.86 -13.23
C TYR A 143 12.72 4.05 -11.94
N THR A 144 11.67 4.21 -11.15
CA THR A 144 11.37 3.39 -9.96
C THR A 144 9.91 3.49 -9.58
N LEU A 145 9.39 2.48 -8.88
CA LEU A 145 8.11 2.56 -8.20
C LEU A 145 8.30 3.09 -6.77
N SER A 146 7.48 4.04 -6.35
CA SER A 146 7.48 4.57 -4.98
C SER A 146 6.07 4.65 -4.43
N ASP A 147 5.89 4.48 -3.11
CA ASP A 147 4.68 4.96 -2.46
C ASP A 147 4.62 6.50 -2.54
N ARG A 148 3.41 7.04 -2.71
CA ARG A 148 3.21 8.49 -2.86
C ARG A 148 3.71 9.28 -1.66
N SER A 149 3.54 8.75 -0.45
CA SER A 149 3.93 9.48 0.76
C SER A 149 5.44 9.69 0.85
N THR A 150 6.22 8.66 0.53
CA THR A 150 7.69 8.77 0.45
C THR A 150 8.11 9.70 -0.69
N TRP A 151 7.47 9.61 -1.85
CA TRP A 151 7.73 10.56 -2.94
C TRP A 151 7.47 12.02 -2.54
N ILE A 152 6.37 12.30 -1.84
CA ILE A 152 6.05 13.65 -1.36
C ILE A 152 7.10 14.14 -0.35
N ALA A 153 7.53 13.26 0.57
CA ALA A 153 8.54 13.57 1.57
C ALA A 153 9.95 13.78 0.99
N PHE A 154 10.25 13.09 -0.12
CA PHE A 154 11.55 13.18 -0.78
C PHE A 154 11.79 14.59 -1.37
N ASN A 155 12.90 15.21 -1.00
CA ASN A 155 13.19 16.61 -1.37
C ASN A 155 14.16 16.75 -2.54
N LYS A 156 14.97 15.72 -2.84
CA LYS A 156 15.98 15.76 -3.91
C LYS A 156 15.37 15.26 -5.23
N LYS A 157 14.57 16.10 -5.88
CA LYS A 157 13.80 15.75 -7.10
C LYS A 157 14.32 16.51 -8.33
N GLU A 158 15.61 16.80 -8.35
CA GLU A 158 16.18 17.64 -9.41
C GLU A 158 15.96 17.04 -10.80
N ASN A 159 16.12 15.72 -10.94
CA ASN A 159 16.06 15.00 -12.21
C ASN A 159 14.80 14.15 -12.38
N LEU A 160 13.91 14.11 -11.39
CA LEU A 160 12.77 13.19 -11.39
C LEU A 160 11.42 13.90 -11.38
N LYS A 161 10.43 13.22 -11.97
CA LYS A 161 9.01 13.54 -11.86
C LYS A 161 8.17 12.28 -11.74
N ILE A 162 6.89 12.42 -11.39
CA ILE A 162 5.92 11.34 -11.57
C ILE A 162 5.67 11.21 -13.08
N VAL A 163 5.85 10.02 -13.62
CA VAL A 163 5.63 9.69 -15.03
C VAL A 163 4.37 8.87 -15.24
N CYS A 164 3.86 8.20 -14.19
CA CYS A 164 2.59 7.48 -14.23
C CYS A 164 1.94 7.44 -12.85
N GLU A 165 0.64 7.77 -12.78
CA GLU A 165 -0.16 7.78 -11.55
C GLU A 165 -1.66 7.64 -11.87
N ASN A 166 -2.48 7.46 -10.81
CA ASN A 166 -3.95 7.43 -10.88
C ASN A 166 -4.54 6.27 -11.70
N PHE A 167 -3.81 5.18 -11.88
CA PHE A 167 -4.31 3.95 -12.49
C PHE A 167 -4.64 2.90 -11.42
N PRO A 168 -5.72 2.11 -11.59
CA PRO A 168 -6.14 1.09 -10.61
C PRO A 168 -5.03 0.13 -10.15
N PRO A 169 -4.12 -0.36 -11.02
CA PRO A 169 -3.03 -1.23 -10.60
C PRO A 169 -2.08 -0.59 -9.56
N LEU A 170 -1.99 0.75 -9.52
CA LEU A 170 -1.18 1.48 -8.54
C LEU A 170 -1.89 1.68 -7.20
N PHE A 171 -3.18 1.39 -7.11
CA PHE A 171 -3.92 1.58 -5.85
C PHE A 171 -3.54 0.50 -4.84
N ASN A 172 -3.43 0.92 -3.59
CA ASN A 172 -3.12 0.09 -2.44
C ASN A 172 -4.33 0.09 -1.50
N GLN A 173 -5.22 -0.87 -1.72
CA GLN A 173 -6.47 -0.99 -0.98
C GLN A 173 -6.23 -1.51 0.44
N TYR A 174 -6.84 -0.87 1.43
CA TYR A 174 -6.86 -1.29 2.82
C TYR A 174 -8.18 -1.98 3.15
N GLY A 175 -8.08 -3.20 3.68
CA GLY A 175 -9.18 -3.99 4.19
C GLY A 175 -9.22 -3.97 5.71
N LEU A 176 -10.38 -3.66 6.27
CA LEU A 176 -10.68 -3.78 7.70
C LEU A 176 -11.47 -5.08 7.92
N ILE A 177 -10.93 -5.99 8.71
CA ILE A 177 -11.54 -7.32 8.94
C ILE A 177 -11.85 -7.51 10.42
N LEU A 178 -13.09 -7.84 10.72
CA LEU A 178 -13.51 -8.32 12.04
C LEU A 178 -13.18 -9.81 12.13
N VAL A 179 -12.39 -10.19 13.12
CA VAL A 179 -11.92 -11.57 13.33
C VAL A 179 -13.07 -12.44 13.84
N ASN A 180 -13.06 -13.72 13.47
CA ASN A 180 -14.10 -14.67 13.86
C ASN A 180 -13.94 -15.07 15.34
N PRO A 181 -14.92 -14.83 16.22
CA PRO A 181 -14.86 -15.19 17.64
C PRO A 181 -14.69 -16.69 17.92
N LYS A 182 -15.00 -17.55 16.94
CA LYS A 182 -14.77 -18.99 17.08
C LYS A 182 -13.30 -19.37 17.23
N LEU A 183 -12.37 -18.46 16.92
CA LEU A 183 -10.93 -18.70 17.07
C LEU A 183 -10.49 -18.60 18.53
N ASN A 184 -11.11 -17.72 19.30
CA ASN A 184 -10.83 -17.55 20.72
C ASN A 184 -12.05 -16.89 21.39
N GLU A 185 -12.62 -17.54 22.38
CA GLU A 185 -13.79 -17.06 23.13
C GLU A 185 -13.52 -15.78 23.96
N ASN A 186 -12.26 -15.47 24.23
CA ASN A 186 -11.85 -14.27 24.96
C ASN A 186 -11.82 -13.00 24.09
N LEU A 187 -12.05 -13.09 22.77
CA LEU A 187 -12.11 -11.92 21.90
C LEU A 187 -13.29 -11.03 22.25
N ASN A 188 -13.03 -9.75 22.46
CA ASN A 188 -14.06 -8.75 22.74
C ASN A 188 -14.75 -8.30 21.43
N ILE A 189 -15.51 -9.17 20.84
CA ILE A 189 -16.19 -8.94 19.54
C ILE A 189 -17.23 -7.82 19.63
N LYS A 190 -17.84 -7.63 20.79
CA LYS A 190 -18.82 -6.55 21.00
C LYS A 190 -18.18 -5.18 20.75
N ASP A 191 -17.08 -4.90 21.39
CA ASP A 191 -16.38 -3.61 21.25
C ASP A 191 -15.69 -3.49 19.88
N ALA A 192 -15.15 -4.61 19.38
CA ALA A 192 -14.58 -4.69 18.04
C ALA A 192 -15.61 -4.34 16.95
N LYS A 193 -16.84 -4.81 17.08
CA LYS A 193 -17.92 -4.48 16.15
C LYS A 193 -18.26 -2.99 16.19
N ILE A 194 -18.31 -2.36 17.35
CA ILE A 194 -18.49 -0.91 17.50
C ILE A 194 -17.37 -0.16 16.76
N TYR A 195 -16.13 -0.65 16.85
CA TYR A 195 -14.99 -0.07 16.15
C TYR A 195 -15.13 -0.19 14.63
N VAL A 196 -15.46 -1.37 14.11
CA VAL A 196 -15.67 -1.61 12.69
C VAL A 196 -16.83 -0.76 12.16
N ASP A 197 -17.97 -0.72 12.87
CA ASP A 197 -19.14 0.07 12.46
C ASP A 197 -18.86 1.58 12.48
N TRP A 198 -17.99 2.05 13.41
CA TRP A 198 -17.58 3.45 13.41
C TRP A 198 -16.74 3.82 12.18
N PHE A 199 -15.92 2.91 11.65
CA PHE A 199 -15.18 3.15 10.40
C PHE A 199 -16.09 3.42 9.20
N LYS A 200 -17.35 2.96 9.24
CA LYS A 200 -18.35 3.17 8.19
C LYS A 200 -19.03 4.56 8.26
N THR A 201 -18.67 5.37 9.25
CA THR A 201 -19.32 6.66 9.49
C THR A 201 -18.73 7.81 8.67
N LYS A 202 -19.57 8.86 8.43
CA LYS A 202 -19.11 10.11 7.83
C LYS A 202 -17.96 10.78 8.62
N GLU A 203 -17.93 10.59 9.92
CA GLU A 203 -16.86 11.11 10.77
C GLU A 203 -15.51 10.52 10.36
N VAL A 204 -15.41 9.20 10.23
CA VAL A 204 -14.16 8.54 9.82
C VAL A 204 -13.82 8.84 8.36
N LYS A 205 -14.81 8.91 7.48
CA LYS A 205 -14.61 9.39 6.10
C LYS A 205 -13.89 10.74 6.07
N ASN A 206 -14.38 11.69 6.85
CA ASN A 206 -13.76 13.02 6.92
C ASN A 206 -12.35 12.97 7.51
N LEU A 207 -12.11 12.13 8.52
CA LEU A 207 -10.78 11.95 9.14
C LEU A 207 -9.76 11.35 8.17
N ILE A 208 -10.16 10.37 7.37
CA ILE A 208 -9.30 9.75 6.37
C ILE A 208 -9.00 10.75 5.24
N ASN A 209 -10.03 11.38 4.69
CA ASN A 209 -9.88 12.29 3.57
C ASN A 209 -9.16 13.60 3.92
N SER A 210 -9.11 13.99 5.20
CA SER A 210 -8.36 15.15 5.67
C SER A 210 -6.91 14.84 6.03
N PHE A 211 -6.48 13.58 5.91
CA PHE A 211 -5.10 13.21 6.20
C PHE A 211 -4.20 13.56 5.02
N GLU A 212 -3.34 14.54 5.22
CA GLU A 212 -2.48 15.10 4.18
C GLU A 212 -1.03 15.24 4.64
N SER A 213 -0.13 15.36 3.68
CA SER A 213 1.27 15.76 3.87
C SER A 213 1.63 16.82 2.83
N LYS A 214 2.19 17.95 3.28
CA LYS A 214 2.54 19.10 2.43
C LYS A 214 1.35 19.58 1.55
N GLY A 215 0.11 19.53 2.08
CA GLY A 215 -1.11 19.93 1.38
C GLY A 215 -1.61 18.93 0.34
N ILE A 216 -1.08 17.70 0.33
CA ILE A 216 -1.50 16.64 -0.59
C ILE A 216 -2.18 15.53 0.23
N GLN A 217 -3.41 15.19 -0.15
CA GLN A 217 -4.16 14.08 0.47
C GLN A 217 -3.43 12.76 0.21
N LEU A 218 -3.29 11.93 1.28
CA LEU A 218 -2.56 10.67 1.21
C LEU A 218 -3.47 9.43 1.21
N PHE A 219 -4.67 9.53 1.74
CA PHE A 219 -5.63 8.43 1.79
C PHE A 219 -6.99 8.88 1.28
N TYR A 220 -7.66 7.97 0.60
CA TYR A 220 -8.97 8.17 0.01
C TYR A 220 -9.94 7.15 0.58
N TYR A 221 -10.96 7.60 1.26
CA TYR A 221 -12.01 6.74 1.80
C TYR A 221 -12.91 6.22 0.69
N ASN A 222 -13.10 4.90 0.63
CA ASN A 222 -13.88 4.24 -0.42
C ASN A 222 -14.82 3.13 0.09
N PHE A 223 -15.18 3.17 1.36
CA PHE A 223 -16.21 2.26 1.87
C PHE A 223 -17.54 2.48 1.13
N ASN A 224 -18.08 1.40 0.56
CA ASN A 224 -19.37 1.32 -0.13
C ASN A 224 -20.36 0.54 0.68
#